data_c24f8bb848a55c180d4013dfc1276153
#
_entry.id   c24f8bb848a55c180d4013dfc1276153
#
_cell.length_a   1.000
_cell.length_b   1.000
_cell.length_c   1.000
_cell.angle_alpha   90.00
_cell.angle_beta   90.00
_cell.angle_gamma   90.00
#
_symmetry.space_group_name_H-M   'P 1'
#
loop_
_entity.id
_entity.type
_entity.pdbx_description
1 polymer ?
#
loop_
_entity_poly.entity_id
_entity_poly.type
_entity_poly.pdbx_seq_one_letter_code
_entity_poly.pdbx_strand_id
1 'polypeptide(L)'
;TVEGGTGSVVLQVCVNTAKAISNNKSELTVENNSFKKSTWADTKAEDVLTDDKKQIREIDVTTAHEELVEGKTELSLENYTMGTEKVDAKVVDVTIGVGLGFNRALTENNSETTLNFKPGTYKGENLSLEAYNADYSKNTADGNGGSSLDISPTAADAKHTNARKTTLHISGDIKTSGDFSVVGANYIQSEMYADAIRAKIAGGSGVIVDNIINSTATVNLNDAKVQADGSVSVG
;
A
#
# COMPACT_ATOMS: atom_id res chain seq x y z
N THR A 1 -17.51 -5.05 8.34
CA THR A 1 -18.39 -6.22 8.37
C THR A 1 -19.79 -5.80 7.97
N VAL A 2 -20.41 -6.54 7.09
CA VAL A 2 -21.83 -6.40 6.75
C VAL A 2 -22.48 -7.75 6.97
N GLU A 3 -23.51 -7.77 7.80
CA GLU A 3 -24.30 -8.96 8.10
C GLU A 3 -25.74 -8.71 7.70
N GLY A 4 -26.34 -9.65 7.00
CA GLY A 4 -27.74 -9.61 6.60
C GLY A 4 -28.40 -10.95 6.85
N GLY A 5 -29.60 -10.91 7.36
CA GLY A 5 -30.44 -12.10 7.54
C GLY A 5 -31.87 -11.77 7.20
N THR A 6 -32.54 -12.68 6.50
CA THR A 6 -33.93 -12.51 6.10
C THR A 6 -34.70 -13.85 6.17
N GLY A 7 -35.96 -13.76 6.42
CA GLY A 7 -36.90 -14.91 6.39
C GLY A 7 -38.14 -14.58 5.59
N SER A 8 -38.53 -15.42 4.65
CA SER A 8 -39.77 -15.27 3.88
C SER A 8 -40.42 -16.61 3.52
N VAL A 9 -41.69 -16.56 3.10
CA VAL A 9 -42.53 -17.78 2.89
C VAL A 9 -42.67 -18.15 1.42
N VAL A 10 -42.40 -17.27 0.44
CA VAL A 10 -42.69 -17.56 -0.99
C VAL A 10 -41.56 -17.21 -1.96
N LEU A 11 -41.04 -16.00 -1.95
CA LEU A 11 -39.96 -15.55 -2.84
C LEU A 11 -39.05 -14.58 -2.10
N GLN A 12 -37.78 -14.85 -2.15
CA GLN A 12 -36.80 -13.98 -1.52
C GLN A 12 -35.58 -13.75 -2.40
N VAL A 13 -35.14 -12.50 -2.46
CA VAL A 13 -33.84 -12.11 -3.05
C VAL A 13 -33.03 -11.42 -1.99
N CYS A 14 -31.90 -11.98 -1.65
CA CYS A 14 -30.94 -11.37 -0.73
C CYS A 14 -29.62 -11.04 -1.46
N VAL A 15 -29.29 -9.77 -1.52
CA VAL A 15 -28.01 -9.30 -2.07
C VAL A 15 -27.30 -8.51 -0.99
N ASN A 16 -26.14 -8.98 -0.61
CA ASN A 16 -25.29 -8.31 0.36
C ASN A 16 -23.93 -7.99 -0.27
N THR A 17 -23.50 -6.73 -0.12
CA THR A 17 -22.19 -6.28 -0.62
C THR A 17 -21.47 -5.47 0.44
N ALA A 18 -20.29 -5.93 0.83
CA ALA A 18 -19.37 -5.18 1.65
C ALA A 18 -18.16 -4.74 0.82
N LYS A 19 -17.78 -3.47 0.92
CA LYS A 19 -16.65 -2.91 0.17
C LYS A 19 -15.73 -2.09 1.05
N ALA A 20 -14.42 -2.25 0.88
CA ALA A 20 -13.40 -1.38 1.41
C ALA A 20 -12.49 -0.89 0.28
N ILE A 21 -12.16 0.40 0.32
CA ILE A 21 -11.26 1.05 -0.66
C ILE A 21 -10.16 1.78 0.12
N SER A 22 -8.92 1.54 -0.28
CA SER A 22 -7.75 2.28 0.19
C SER A 22 -7.15 3.10 -0.95
N ASN A 23 -6.98 4.42 -0.71
CA ASN A 23 -6.38 5.36 -1.66
C ASN A 23 -5.30 6.19 -0.96
N ASN A 24 -4.45 5.57 -0.18
CA ASN A 24 -3.40 6.24 0.56
C ASN A 24 -2.35 6.81 -0.38
N LYS A 25 -1.86 8.01 -0.08
CA LYS A 25 -0.76 8.64 -0.82
C LYS A 25 0.32 9.09 0.14
N SER A 26 1.57 8.77 -0.21
CA SER A 26 2.76 9.27 0.46
C SER A 26 3.72 9.84 -0.58
N GLU A 27 4.18 11.05 -0.34
CA GLU A 27 5.17 11.71 -1.20
C GLU A 27 6.29 12.29 -0.35
N LEU A 28 7.52 11.91 -0.66
CA LEU A 28 8.74 12.50 -0.11
C LEU A 28 9.48 13.20 -1.24
N THR A 29 9.70 14.51 -1.10
CA THR A 29 10.41 15.30 -2.10
C THR A 29 11.60 15.99 -1.49
N VAL A 30 12.77 15.83 -2.12
CA VAL A 30 14.02 16.50 -1.78
C VAL A 30 14.54 17.20 -3.03
N GLU A 31 14.48 18.52 -3.05
CA GLU A 31 14.82 19.34 -4.22
C GLU A 31 15.80 20.46 -3.85
N ASN A 32 16.66 20.82 -4.82
CA ASN A 32 17.56 21.99 -4.78
C ASN A 32 18.47 22.08 -3.55
N ASN A 33 18.79 20.93 -2.94
CA ASN A 33 19.64 20.87 -1.77
C ASN A 33 21.04 20.42 -2.14
N SER A 34 22.05 21.09 -1.58
CA SER A 34 23.40 20.55 -1.51
C SER A 34 23.56 19.86 -0.17
N PHE A 35 23.66 18.54 -0.19
CA PHE A 35 23.89 17.78 1.03
C PHE A 35 25.32 17.95 1.46
N LYS A 36 25.49 18.54 2.63
CA LYS A 36 26.77 18.71 3.30
C LYS A 36 26.68 17.97 4.62
N LYS A 37 27.77 17.45 5.13
CA LYS A 37 27.80 16.82 6.44
C LYS A 37 27.24 17.80 7.47
N SER A 38 26.11 17.46 8.05
CA SER A 38 25.62 18.15 9.23
C SER A 38 26.52 17.79 10.41
N THR A 39 27.05 18.75 11.12
CA THR A 39 27.73 18.56 12.40
C THR A 39 26.69 18.37 13.52
N TRP A 40 25.78 17.42 13.37
CA TRP A 40 24.79 17.10 14.40
C TRP A 40 25.40 16.77 15.75
N ALA A 41 26.65 16.33 15.76
CA ALA A 41 27.39 16.05 16.99
C ALA A 41 27.57 17.31 17.89
N ASP A 42 27.45 18.51 17.33
CA ASP A 42 27.62 19.77 18.03
C ASP A 42 26.27 20.49 18.31
N THR A 43 25.18 20.03 17.73
CA THR A 43 23.84 20.58 17.99
C THR A 43 23.30 19.98 19.27
N LYS A 44 23.23 20.77 20.34
CA LYS A 44 22.57 20.35 21.57
C LYS A 44 21.07 20.16 21.31
N ALA A 45 20.48 19.15 21.91
CA ALA A 45 19.05 18.87 21.79
C ALA A 45 18.16 20.08 22.19
N GLU A 46 18.67 21.00 22.97
CA GLU A 46 18.05 22.25 23.39
C GLU A 46 17.87 23.24 22.24
N ASP A 47 18.73 23.18 21.22
CA ASP A 47 18.68 24.09 20.06
C ASP A 47 17.58 23.70 19.05
N VAL A 48 16.95 22.54 19.25
CA VAL A 48 15.88 21.97 18.39
C VAL A 48 14.51 22.22 18.98
N LEU A 49 14.40 22.81 20.17
CA LEU A 49 13.13 23.08 20.85
C LEU A 49 12.78 24.57 20.70
N THR A 50 11.60 24.86 20.19
CA THR A 50 11.03 26.21 20.25
C THR A 50 10.65 26.56 21.68
N ASP A 51 10.43 27.86 21.99
CA ASP A 51 9.97 28.36 23.28
C ASP A 51 8.69 27.65 23.75
N ASP A 52 7.87 27.12 22.84
CA ASP A 52 6.65 26.32 23.12
C ASP A 52 6.94 24.85 23.40
N LYS A 53 8.19 24.43 23.48
CA LYS A 53 8.62 23.02 23.61
C LYS A 53 8.08 22.11 22.47
N LYS A 54 7.78 22.68 21.33
CA LYS A 54 7.45 21.91 20.13
C LYS A 54 8.73 21.45 19.46
N GLN A 55 8.77 20.18 19.16
CA GLN A 55 9.86 19.60 18.37
C GLN A 55 9.76 20.16 16.94
N ILE A 56 10.77 20.89 16.48
CA ILE A 56 10.84 21.31 15.08
C ILE A 56 11.08 20.06 14.25
N ARG A 57 10.08 19.67 13.46
CA ARG A 57 10.16 18.54 12.53
C ARG A 57 10.72 18.93 11.17
N GLU A 58 10.88 20.22 10.92
CA GLU A 58 11.52 20.70 9.71
C GLU A 58 13.02 20.67 9.91
N ILE A 59 13.66 19.67 9.30
CA ILE A 59 15.10 19.67 9.15
C ILE A 59 15.41 20.60 7.98
N ASP A 60 15.83 21.83 8.28
CA ASP A 60 16.33 22.71 7.23
C ASP A 60 17.71 22.23 6.78
N VAL A 61 17.72 21.41 5.75
CA VAL A 61 18.96 20.88 5.14
C VAL A 61 19.68 21.96 4.34
N THR A 62 19.11 23.16 4.16
CA THR A 62 19.69 24.26 3.40
C THR A 62 20.76 25.03 4.17
N THR A 63 20.79 24.91 5.49
CA THR A 63 21.77 25.57 6.35
C THR A 63 23.07 24.78 6.57
N ALA A 64 23.23 23.64 5.91
CA ALA A 64 24.45 22.86 6.00
C ALA A 64 25.66 23.66 5.46
N HIS A 65 26.70 23.81 6.27
CA HIS A 65 27.91 24.56 6.03
C HIS A 65 28.61 24.23 4.71
N GLU A 66 29.36 25.22 4.18
CA GLU A 66 30.00 25.19 2.86
C GLU A 66 31.17 24.21 2.70
N GLU A 67 31.61 23.53 3.72
CA GLU A 67 32.64 22.50 3.60
C GLU A 67 32.01 21.14 3.28
N LEU A 68 32.16 20.71 2.03
CA LEU A 68 32.08 19.33 1.64
C LEU A 68 33.12 18.54 2.43
N VAL A 69 32.70 17.86 3.48
CA VAL A 69 33.60 16.92 4.15
C VAL A 69 33.72 15.70 3.24
N GLU A 70 34.83 15.60 2.55
CA GLU A 70 35.18 14.39 1.81
C GLU A 70 35.12 13.20 2.78
N GLY A 71 34.27 12.25 2.45
CA GLY A 71 34.54 10.88 2.79
C GLY A 71 33.76 10.22 3.91
N LYS A 72 32.61 10.69 4.47
CA LYS A 72 31.80 9.84 5.41
C LYS A 72 30.36 10.32 5.59
N THR A 73 29.68 10.65 4.55
CA THR A 73 28.28 11.02 4.63
C THR A 73 27.43 9.90 4.03
N GLU A 74 26.71 9.20 4.89
CA GLU A 74 25.68 8.27 4.46
C GLU A 74 24.34 8.99 4.46
N LEU A 75 23.58 8.86 3.39
CA LEU A 75 22.20 9.32 3.32
C LEU A 75 21.29 8.14 2.97
N SER A 76 20.34 7.90 3.82
CA SER A 76 19.26 6.93 3.57
C SER A 76 17.93 7.64 3.62
N LEU A 77 17.16 7.57 2.55
CA LEU A 77 15.81 8.10 2.47
C LEU A 77 14.85 6.97 2.18
N GLU A 78 13.84 6.85 3.01
CA GLU A 78 12.78 5.85 2.89
C GLU A 78 11.42 6.54 2.87
N ASN A 79 10.58 6.18 1.91
CA ASN A 79 9.19 6.58 1.87
C ASN A 79 8.31 5.34 1.72
N TYR A 80 7.30 5.19 2.59
CA TYR A 80 6.45 4.02 2.55
C TYR A 80 4.97 4.34 2.76
N THR A 81 4.13 3.51 2.19
CA THR A 81 2.68 3.48 2.43
C THR A 81 2.29 2.08 2.86
N MET A 82 1.46 1.99 3.88
CA MET A 82 0.89 0.71 4.34
C MET A 82 -0.63 0.77 4.26
N GLY A 83 -1.24 -0.29 3.75
CA GLY A 83 -2.68 -0.49 3.73
C GLY A 83 -3.06 -1.80 4.41
N THR A 84 -4.18 -1.78 5.13
CA THR A 84 -4.81 -2.99 5.66
C THR A 84 -6.30 -2.89 5.41
N GLU A 85 -6.80 -3.74 4.53
CA GLU A 85 -8.22 -3.80 4.20
C GLU A 85 -8.81 -5.14 4.67
N LYS A 86 -9.85 -5.06 5.46
CA LYS A 86 -10.60 -6.24 5.90
C LYS A 86 -12.07 -6.08 5.57
N VAL A 87 -12.61 -7.02 4.83
CA VAL A 87 -14.02 -7.06 4.45
C VAL A 87 -14.60 -8.43 4.78
N ASP A 88 -15.65 -8.43 5.58
CA ASP A 88 -16.44 -9.59 5.89
C ASP A 88 -17.88 -9.32 5.41
N ALA A 89 -18.35 -10.07 4.45
CA ALA A 89 -19.73 -10.07 4.00
C ALA A 89 -20.38 -11.40 4.35
N LYS A 90 -21.38 -11.37 5.21
CA LYS A 90 -22.07 -12.55 5.69
C LYS A 90 -23.58 -12.45 5.44
N VAL A 91 -24.15 -13.50 4.93
CA VAL A 91 -25.61 -13.65 4.80
C VAL A 91 -26.02 -14.96 5.44
N VAL A 92 -27.01 -14.88 6.30
CA VAL A 92 -27.77 -16.03 6.76
C VAL A 92 -29.18 -15.87 6.22
N ASP A 93 -29.56 -16.73 5.28
CA ASP A 93 -30.86 -16.71 4.64
C ASP A 93 -31.66 -18.01 4.93
N VAL A 94 -32.85 -17.84 5.45
CA VAL A 94 -33.75 -18.94 5.71
C VAL A 94 -35.05 -18.69 4.96
N THR A 95 -35.31 -19.46 3.92
CA THR A 95 -36.49 -19.31 3.05
C THR A 95 -37.32 -20.56 2.98
N ILE A 96 -38.62 -20.42 3.08
CA ILE A 96 -39.60 -21.46 2.75
C ILE A 96 -40.16 -21.11 1.36
N GLY A 97 -39.56 -21.67 0.30
CA GLY A 97 -39.94 -21.36 -1.08
C GLY A 97 -38.74 -21.15 -1.99
N VAL A 98 -38.78 -20.16 -2.86
CA VAL A 98 -37.71 -19.83 -3.80
C VAL A 98 -36.90 -18.64 -3.28
N GLY A 99 -35.60 -18.80 -3.05
CA GLY A 99 -34.71 -17.73 -2.62
C GLY A 99 -33.47 -17.59 -3.51
N LEU A 100 -33.06 -16.38 -3.82
CA LEU A 100 -31.80 -16.04 -4.49
C LEU A 100 -30.88 -15.36 -3.49
N GLY A 101 -29.73 -15.96 -3.19
CA GLY A 101 -28.71 -15.39 -2.30
C GLY A 101 -27.46 -15.00 -3.07
N PHE A 102 -27.05 -13.75 -2.94
CA PHE A 102 -25.77 -13.27 -3.48
C PHE A 102 -25.00 -12.48 -2.42
N ASN A 103 -23.80 -12.92 -2.13
CA ASN A 103 -22.96 -12.30 -1.12
C ASN A 103 -21.62 -11.89 -1.72
N ARG A 104 -21.18 -10.66 -1.44
CA ARG A 104 -20.05 -10.06 -2.12
C ARG A 104 -19.15 -9.32 -1.16
N ALA A 105 -17.87 -9.70 -1.11
CA ALA A 105 -16.83 -9.01 -0.38
C ALA A 105 -15.79 -8.42 -1.37
N LEU A 106 -15.66 -7.11 -1.39
CA LEU A 106 -14.80 -6.39 -2.31
C LEU A 106 -13.75 -5.57 -1.57
N THR A 107 -12.48 -5.73 -1.91
CA THR A 107 -11.43 -4.79 -1.52
C THR A 107 -10.75 -4.20 -2.74
N GLU A 108 -10.39 -2.94 -2.64
CA GLU A 108 -9.70 -2.20 -3.69
C GLU A 108 -8.60 -1.36 -3.06
N ASN A 109 -7.39 -1.47 -3.57
CA ASN A 109 -6.27 -0.67 -3.12
C ASN A 109 -5.59 0.02 -4.30
N ASN A 110 -5.65 1.37 -4.29
CA ASN A 110 -5.07 2.26 -5.30
C ASN A 110 -4.00 3.18 -4.69
N SER A 111 -3.31 2.73 -3.65
CA SER A 111 -2.34 3.55 -2.92
C SER A 111 -1.11 3.88 -3.77
N GLU A 112 -0.57 5.08 -3.56
CA GLU A 112 0.59 5.60 -4.28
C GLU A 112 1.69 5.99 -3.30
N THR A 113 2.94 5.59 -3.59
CA THR A 113 4.14 6.03 -2.87
C THR A 113 5.10 6.65 -3.87
N THR A 114 5.51 7.89 -3.63
CA THR A 114 6.43 8.61 -4.51
C THR A 114 7.61 9.15 -3.74
N LEU A 115 8.82 8.90 -4.23
CA LEU A 115 10.05 9.52 -3.75
C LEU A 115 10.68 10.33 -4.89
N ASN A 116 10.82 11.62 -4.67
CA ASN A 116 11.49 12.54 -5.59
C ASN A 116 12.81 12.99 -4.97
N PHE A 117 13.93 12.57 -5.56
CA PHE A 117 15.27 12.99 -5.13
C PHE A 117 15.94 13.80 -6.23
N LYS A 118 15.98 15.12 -6.05
CA LYS A 118 16.46 16.10 -7.02
C LYS A 118 17.43 17.11 -6.38
N PRO A 119 18.53 16.65 -5.82
CA PRO A 119 19.40 17.51 -5.01
C PRO A 119 20.17 18.57 -5.81
N GLY A 120 20.17 18.52 -7.14
CA GLY A 120 21.11 19.27 -7.96
C GLY A 120 22.48 18.58 -7.96
N THR A 121 23.16 18.56 -6.83
CA THR A 121 24.43 17.82 -6.66
C THR A 121 24.45 17.11 -5.32
N TYR A 122 24.74 15.83 -5.33
CA TYR A 122 25.01 15.01 -4.14
C TYR A 122 26.44 14.50 -4.17
N LYS A 123 27.16 14.62 -3.04
CA LYS A 123 28.45 13.99 -2.83
C LYS A 123 28.51 13.38 -1.44
N GLY A 124 28.76 12.08 -1.36
CA GLY A 124 28.78 11.35 -0.09
C GLY A 124 29.50 10.01 -0.20
N GLU A 125 29.50 9.26 0.89
CA GLU A 125 30.06 7.90 0.91
C GLU A 125 29.03 6.93 0.30
N ASN A 126 27.84 6.85 0.88
CA ASN A 126 26.77 5.97 0.41
C ASN A 126 25.48 6.76 0.23
N LEU A 127 24.65 6.31 -0.72
CA LEU A 127 23.31 6.81 -0.92
C LEU A 127 22.34 5.66 -1.10
N SER A 128 21.32 5.55 -0.22
CA SER A 128 20.22 4.62 -0.34
C SER A 128 18.90 5.36 -0.45
N LEU A 129 18.16 5.06 -1.49
CA LEU A 129 16.83 5.63 -1.77
C LEU A 129 15.81 4.50 -1.91
N GLU A 130 14.82 4.49 -1.05
CA GLU A 130 13.87 3.39 -0.97
C GLU A 130 12.43 3.89 -0.95
N ALA A 131 11.58 3.27 -1.74
CA ALA A 131 10.15 3.53 -1.71
C ALA A 131 9.36 2.23 -1.72
N TYR A 132 8.45 2.09 -0.77
CA TYR A 132 7.66 0.87 -0.60
C TYR A 132 6.17 1.17 -0.54
N ASN A 133 5.41 0.24 -1.08
CA ASN A 133 3.97 0.24 -0.91
C ASN A 133 3.52 -1.16 -0.48
N ALA A 134 3.16 -1.32 0.79
CA ALA A 134 2.80 -2.59 1.38
C ALA A 134 1.28 -2.72 1.59
N ASP A 135 0.74 -3.91 1.36
CA ASP A 135 -0.69 -4.22 1.50
C ASP A 135 -0.94 -5.56 2.17
N TYR A 136 -1.89 -5.53 3.06
CA TYR A 136 -2.53 -6.72 3.58
C TYR A 136 -4.04 -6.60 3.39
N SER A 137 -4.63 -7.49 2.59
CA SER A 137 -6.08 -7.54 2.38
C SER A 137 -6.66 -8.87 2.79
N LYS A 138 -7.83 -8.82 3.44
CA LYS A 138 -8.58 -10.02 3.80
C LYS A 138 -10.05 -9.85 3.42
N ASN A 139 -10.51 -10.73 2.53
CA ASN A 139 -11.89 -10.75 2.05
C ASN A 139 -12.57 -12.06 2.43
N THR A 140 -13.70 -11.96 3.09
CA THR A 140 -14.55 -13.09 3.42
C THR A 140 -15.94 -12.85 2.86
N ALA A 141 -16.39 -13.71 1.96
CA ALA A 141 -17.76 -13.77 1.48
C ALA A 141 -18.39 -15.09 1.94
N ASP A 142 -19.25 -15.03 2.93
CA ASP A 142 -19.87 -16.22 3.54
C ASP A 142 -21.37 -16.16 3.33
N GLY A 143 -21.88 -17.06 2.49
CA GLY A 143 -23.27 -17.19 2.13
C GLY A 143 -23.90 -18.48 2.68
N ASN A 144 -24.29 -18.48 3.94
CA ASN A 144 -24.95 -19.62 4.56
C ASN A 144 -26.48 -19.49 4.49
N GLY A 145 -27.16 -20.52 4.07
CA GLY A 145 -28.61 -20.52 3.99
C GLY A 145 -29.26 -21.89 4.14
N GLY A 146 -30.52 -21.93 4.54
CA GLY A 146 -31.32 -23.15 4.61
C GLY A 146 -32.72 -22.90 4.12
N SER A 147 -33.27 -23.83 3.35
CA SER A 147 -34.67 -23.77 2.90
C SER A 147 -35.27 -25.16 2.80
N SER A 148 -36.52 -25.29 3.21
CA SER A 148 -37.26 -26.56 3.11
C SER A 148 -37.77 -26.87 1.71
N LEU A 149 -37.77 -25.88 0.79
CA LEU A 149 -38.24 -26.01 -0.60
C LEU A 149 -37.38 -25.26 -1.60
N ASP A 150 -36.12 -25.03 -1.30
CA ASP A 150 -35.28 -24.13 -2.08
C ASP A 150 -34.76 -24.75 -3.40
N ILE A 151 -35.08 -24.09 -4.48
CA ILE A 151 -34.63 -24.42 -5.86
C ILE A 151 -33.59 -23.40 -6.32
N SER A 152 -33.03 -22.60 -5.43
CA SER A 152 -32.37 -21.34 -5.75
C SER A 152 -30.84 -21.42 -5.85
N PRO A 153 -30.21 -20.71 -6.76
CA PRO A 153 -28.77 -20.51 -6.76
C PRO A 153 -28.32 -19.58 -5.61
N THR A 154 -27.22 -19.93 -4.99
CA THR A 154 -26.51 -19.08 -4.05
C THR A 154 -25.13 -18.82 -4.60
N ALA A 155 -24.64 -17.60 -4.53
CA ALA A 155 -23.30 -17.27 -4.94
C ALA A 155 -22.57 -16.44 -3.87
N ALA A 156 -21.31 -16.76 -3.67
CA ALA A 156 -20.39 -15.96 -2.88
C ALA A 156 -19.25 -15.47 -3.79
N ASP A 157 -18.96 -14.18 -3.76
CA ASP A 157 -17.95 -13.51 -4.57
C ASP A 157 -16.98 -12.76 -3.66
N ALA A 158 -15.73 -13.21 -3.59
CA ALA A 158 -14.66 -12.52 -2.93
C ALA A 158 -13.71 -11.96 -3.98
N LYS A 159 -13.62 -10.62 -4.07
CA LYS A 159 -12.79 -9.95 -5.05
C LYS A 159 -11.82 -8.97 -4.41
N HIS A 160 -10.56 -9.07 -4.79
CA HIS A 160 -9.52 -8.10 -4.49
C HIS A 160 -8.99 -7.48 -5.78
N THR A 161 -8.88 -6.14 -5.79
CA THR A 161 -8.23 -5.40 -6.87
C THR A 161 -7.12 -4.55 -6.28
N ASN A 162 -5.90 -4.75 -6.77
CA ASN A 162 -4.72 -4.02 -6.34
C ASN A 162 -4.11 -3.30 -7.54
N ALA A 163 -4.12 -1.96 -7.50
CA ALA A 163 -3.57 -1.08 -8.55
C ALA A 163 -2.56 -0.08 -7.94
N ARG A 164 -1.68 -0.57 -7.08
CA ARG A 164 -0.68 0.24 -6.40
C ARG A 164 0.40 0.75 -7.30
N LYS A 165 0.94 1.89 -6.90
CA LYS A 165 2.03 2.53 -7.60
C LYS A 165 3.14 2.94 -6.66
N THR A 166 4.34 2.48 -6.93
CA THR A 166 5.56 3.00 -6.32
C THR A 166 6.41 3.66 -7.39
N THR A 167 6.81 4.91 -7.18
CA THR A 167 7.57 5.67 -8.16
C THR A 167 8.74 6.39 -7.48
N LEU A 168 9.94 6.22 -8.02
CA LEU A 168 11.10 6.99 -7.65
C LEU A 168 11.53 7.82 -8.85
N HIS A 169 11.69 9.13 -8.62
CA HIS A 169 12.25 10.08 -9.60
C HIS A 169 13.55 10.61 -9.06
N ILE A 170 14.63 10.34 -9.77
CA ILE A 170 15.98 10.71 -9.36
C ILE A 170 16.62 11.51 -10.48
N SER A 171 17.15 12.67 -10.14
CA SER A 171 17.85 13.56 -11.07
C SER A 171 19.06 14.23 -10.41
N GLY A 172 19.88 14.92 -11.22
CA GLY A 172 21.04 15.66 -10.75
C GLY A 172 22.34 14.88 -10.80
N ASP A 173 23.40 15.52 -10.34
CA ASP A 173 24.76 14.94 -10.32
C ASP A 173 24.99 14.23 -8.98
N ILE A 174 25.11 12.92 -8.99
CA ILE A 174 25.26 12.07 -7.82
C ILE A 174 26.64 11.43 -7.83
N LYS A 175 27.44 11.67 -6.79
CA LYS A 175 28.77 11.06 -6.61
C LYS A 175 28.86 10.41 -5.24
N THR A 176 29.17 9.12 -5.23
CA THR A 176 29.44 8.37 -4.00
C THR A 176 30.83 7.74 -4.04
N SER A 177 31.55 7.81 -2.93
CA SER A 177 32.81 7.05 -2.77
C SER A 177 32.61 5.60 -2.36
N GLY A 178 31.40 5.22 -2.04
CA GLY A 178 30.93 3.87 -1.77
C GLY A 178 29.75 3.53 -2.66
N ASP A 179 28.68 3.01 -2.07
CA ASP A 179 27.55 2.41 -2.78
C ASP A 179 26.45 3.44 -3.11
N PHE A 180 25.78 3.19 -4.23
CA PHE A 180 24.54 3.83 -4.62
C PHE A 180 23.45 2.77 -4.78
N SER A 181 22.37 2.88 -4.02
CA SER A 181 21.24 1.96 -4.06
C SER A 181 19.90 2.68 -4.23
N VAL A 182 19.09 2.18 -5.12
CA VAL A 182 17.73 2.67 -5.35
C VAL A 182 16.78 1.48 -5.46
N VAL A 183 15.76 1.46 -4.62
CA VAL A 183 14.79 0.36 -4.60
C VAL A 183 13.36 0.89 -4.59
N GLY A 184 12.55 0.40 -5.54
CA GLY A 184 11.11 0.63 -5.55
C GLY A 184 10.36 -0.70 -5.49
N ALA A 185 9.52 -0.92 -4.47
CA ALA A 185 8.84 -2.19 -4.32
C ALA A 185 7.37 -2.07 -3.90
N ASN A 186 6.58 -3.04 -4.36
CA ASN A 186 5.22 -3.27 -3.87
C ASN A 186 5.14 -4.64 -3.19
N TYR A 187 4.68 -4.66 -1.95
CA TYR A 187 4.46 -5.89 -1.18
C TYR A 187 2.96 -6.11 -1.04
N ILE A 188 2.47 -7.23 -1.52
CA ILE A 188 1.04 -7.55 -1.54
C ILE A 188 0.83 -8.89 -0.86
N GLN A 189 -0.01 -8.88 0.16
CA GLN A 189 -0.52 -10.08 0.79
C GLN A 189 -2.04 -10.03 0.78
N SER A 190 -2.68 -11.00 0.12
CA SER A 190 -4.14 -11.09 0.08
C SER A 190 -4.62 -12.45 0.53
N GLU A 191 -5.57 -12.45 1.44
CA GLU A 191 -6.30 -13.62 1.88
C GLU A 191 -7.76 -13.49 1.41
N MET A 192 -8.23 -14.46 0.64
CA MET A 192 -9.59 -14.45 0.13
C MET A 192 -10.28 -15.76 0.43
N TYR A 193 -11.47 -15.63 0.97
CA TYR A 193 -12.33 -16.76 1.29
C TYR A 193 -13.73 -16.49 0.79
N ALA A 194 -14.29 -17.45 0.07
CA ALA A 194 -15.69 -17.42 -0.33
C ALA A 194 -16.32 -18.80 -0.08
N ASP A 195 -17.46 -18.80 0.57
CA ASP A 195 -18.23 -20.00 0.87
C ASP A 195 -19.71 -19.79 0.61
N ALA A 196 -20.35 -20.79 0.03
CA ALA A 196 -21.76 -20.77 -0.28
C ALA A 196 -22.40 -22.13 0.05
N ILE A 197 -22.56 -22.38 1.35
CA ILE A 197 -23.19 -23.59 1.86
C ILE A 197 -24.67 -23.35 2.04
N ARG A 198 -25.49 -24.22 1.45
CA ARG A 198 -26.93 -24.17 1.59
C ARG A 198 -27.56 -25.56 1.68
N ALA A 199 -28.42 -25.76 2.67
CA ALA A 199 -29.25 -26.93 2.73
C ALA A 199 -30.44 -26.78 1.74
N LYS A 200 -30.51 -27.61 0.71
CA LYS A 200 -31.45 -27.51 -0.41
C LYS A 200 -32.10 -28.85 -0.71
N ILE A 201 -33.31 -28.81 -1.25
CA ILE A 201 -33.91 -29.95 -1.94
C ILE A 201 -33.40 -30.02 -3.38
N ALA A 202 -33.26 -28.88 -4.04
CA ALA A 202 -32.68 -28.74 -5.37
C ALA A 202 -32.06 -27.33 -5.54
N GLY A 203 -31.05 -27.20 -6.41
CA GLY A 203 -30.40 -25.93 -6.72
C GLY A 203 -28.89 -26.02 -6.77
N GLY A 204 -28.23 -24.97 -7.24
CA GLY A 204 -26.76 -24.84 -7.33
C GLY A 204 -26.21 -23.83 -6.34
N SER A 205 -24.95 -23.98 -5.94
CA SER A 205 -24.18 -22.92 -5.30
C SER A 205 -22.93 -22.65 -6.12
N GLY A 206 -22.53 -21.37 -6.20
CA GLY A 206 -21.33 -20.94 -6.90
C GLY A 206 -20.45 -20.09 -6.00
N VAL A 207 -19.15 -20.26 -6.15
CA VAL A 207 -18.14 -19.46 -5.46
C VAL A 207 -17.21 -18.87 -6.49
N ILE A 208 -16.97 -17.56 -6.37
CA ILE A 208 -16.02 -16.82 -7.20
C ILE A 208 -14.98 -16.21 -6.28
N VAL A 209 -13.71 -16.38 -6.63
CA VAL A 209 -12.59 -15.74 -5.94
C VAL A 209 -11.70 -15.12 -7.00
N ASP A 210 -11.66 -13.78 -7.03
CA ASP A 210 -10.89 -13.00 -7.99
C ASP A 210 -9.82 -12.18 -7.28
N ASN A 211 -8.54 -12.42 -7.62
CA ASN A 211 -7.43 -11.58 -7.20
C ASN A 211 -6.79 -10.91 -8.42
N ILE A 212 -6.99 -9.61 -8.55
CA ILE A 212 -6.50 -8.82 -9.68
C ILE A 212 -5.38 -7.91 -9.20
N ILE A 213 -4.14 -8.18 -9.65
CA ILE A 213 -2.96 -7.41 -9.27
C ILE A 213 -2.42 -6.68 -10.49
N ASN A 214 -2.54 -5.35 -10.47
CA ASN A 214 -2.06 -4.41 -11.50
C ASN A 214 -1.07 -3.40 -10.90
N SER A 215 -0.28 -3.81 -9.92
CA SER A 215 0.67 -2.93 -9.25
C SER A 215 1.93 -2.72 -10.07
N THR A 216 2.48 -1.51 -9.97
CA THR A 216 3.70 -1.11 -10.67
C THR A 216 4.70 -0.49 -9.72
N ALA A 217 5.97 -0.85 -9.87
CA ALA A 217 7.09 -0.14 -9.27
C ALA A 217 7.97 0.41 -10.40
N THR A 218 8.36 1.68 -10.31
CA THR A 218 9.11 2.37 -11.36
C THR A 218 10.23 3.20 -10.76
N VAL A 219 11.43 3.02 -11.25
CA VAL A 219 12.58 3.85 -10.93
C VAL A 219 12.98 4.64 -12.18
N ASN A 220 12.92 5.96 -12.10
CA ASN A 220 13.27 6.88 -13.17
C ASN A 220 14.57 7.60 -12.85
N LEU A 221 15.62 7.36 -13.66
CA LEU A 221 16.94 7.98 -13.56
C LEU A 221 17.23 8.90 -14.77
N ASN A 222 16.19 9.39 -15.46
CA ASN A 222 16.32 10.01 -16.78
C ASN A 222 17.27 11.23 -16.80
N ASP A 223 17.33 12.00 -15.72
CA ASP A 223 18.12 13.21 -15.61
C ASP A 223 19.23 13.08 -14.54
N ALA A 224 19.55 11.86 -14.11
CA ALA A 224 20.59 11.61 -13.14
C ALA A 224 21.92 11.25 -13.81
N LYS A 225 22.99 11.84 -13.30
CA LYS A 225 24.37 11.41 -13.57
C LYS A 225 24.92 10.78 -12.31
N VAL A 226 25.11 9.47 -12.33
CA VAL A 226 25.57 8.70 -11.17
C VAL A 226 27.00 8.24 -11.40
N GLN A 227 27.88 8.56 -10.45
CA GLN A 227 29.23 8.02 -10.34
C GLN A 227 29.39 7.44 -8.93
N ALA A 228 29.59 6.15 -8.83
CA ALA A 228 29.88 5.44 -7.58
C ALA A 228 31.22 4.71 -7.70
N ASP A 229 32.04 4.78 -6.67
CA ASP A 229 33.31 4.02 -6.61
C ASP A 229 33.05 2.59 -6.10
N GLY A 230 31.92 2.36 -5.43
CA GLY A 230 31.42 1.05 -5.00
C GLY A 230 30.39 0.47 -5.96
N SER A 231 29.39 -0.19 -5.40
CA SER A 231 28.31 -0.85 -6.16
C SER A 231 27.22 0.12 -6.58
N VAL A 232 26.62 -0.11 -7.75
CA VAL A 232 25.39 0.55 -8.18
C VAL A 232 24.28 -0.50 -8.24
N SER A 233 23.22 -0.31 -7.47
CA SER A 233 22.05 -1.17 -7.43
C SER A 233 20.77 -0.38 -7.75
N VAL A 234 20.01 -0.88 -8.71
CA VAL A 234 18.71 -0.29 -9.10
C VAL A 234 17.70 -1.43 -9.22
N GLY A 235 16.62 -1.40 -8.43
CA GLY A 235 15.63 -2.45 -8.36
C GLY A 235 14.21 -2.00 -8.10
#